data_26f9ac46e465ac2412073fe60e80e4d7
#
_entry.id   26f9ac46e465ac2412073fe60e80e4d7
#
_cell.length_a   1.000
_cell.length_b   1.000
_cell.length_c   1.000
_cell.angle_alpha   90.00
_cell.angle_beta   90.00
_cell.angle_gamma   90.00
#
_symmetry.space_group_name_H-M   'P 1'
#
loop_
_entity.id
_entity.type
_entity.pdbx_description
1 polymer ?
#
loop_
_entity_poly.entity_id
_entity_poly.type
_entity_poly.pdbx_seq_one_letter_code
_entity_poly.pdbx_strand_id
1 'polypeptide(L)'
;MSRGLGDVYKRQEQLEDNQSRNKTNRELIHNTNEKLSATRSKMEALRNITERYDGYGNSIRRVMEQKQHNPGIIGVVADIVTVKQQYEVAVETALGGSIQNIVTEDDATAKRMISYLKSNKLGRATFLPLNTITDRGSIRNDVLKEKGVIGVASDLVDVDPKFSILARNLLGRIIVVDNIDNALAVARKNNQSLRLVTIEGELINPGGSLTGGAFRNSSNLLGRKRELDELKEQIEHLKGTATRAAKLDEELKTSREQLRQDIDKYNSELQKAYLMKNTLTMSLNQVKEKLAESEKMTASIEKEMSELNNQIAEINNNKNSLADNNKKHEAMRLEAEARVCLLYTSPS
;
A
#
# COMPACT_ATOMS: atom_id res chain seq x y z
N MET A 1 26.38 26.34 14.94
CA MET A 1 24.97 26.77 14.86
C MET A 1 24.29 26.43 13.53
N SER A 2 24.89 26.69 12.39
CA SER A 2 24.31 26.40 11.06
C SER A 2 23.96 24.90 10.86
N ARG A 3 24.81 23.96 11.33
CA ARG A 3 24.51 22.51 11.23
C ARG A 3 23.29 22.09 12.07
N GLY A 4 23.15 22.53 13.31
CA GLY A 4 22.02 22.13 14.16
C GLY A 4 20.66 22.65 13.66
N LEU A 5 20.61 23.87 13.09
CA LEU A 5 19.41 24.39 12.42
C LEU A 5 19.07 23.55 11.17
N GLY A 6 20.07 23.20 10.35
CA GLY A 6 19.86 22.35 9.18
C GLY A 6 19.30 20.96 9.55
N ASP A 7 19.76 20.39 10.65
CA ASP A 7 19.28 19.10 11.15
C ASP A 7 17.82 19.17 11.63
N VAL A 8 17.42 20.26 12.31
CA VAL A 8 16.02 20.48 12.71
C VAL A 8 15.11 20.60 11.48
N TYR A 9 15.47 21.42 10.50
CA TYR A 9 14.67 21.58 9.28
C TYR A 9 14.52 20.26 8.52
N LYS A 10 15.61 19.50 8.37
CA LYS A 10 15.57 18.19 7.73
C LYS A 10 14.63 17.21 8.45
N ARG A 11 14.63 17.22 9.78
CA ARG A 11 13.72 16.36 10.57
C ARG A 11 12.27 16.81 10.48
N GLN A 12 12.00 18.11 10.39
CA GLN A 12 10.67 18.65 10.16
C GLN A 12 10.14 18.24 8.79
N GLU A 13 10.94 18.36 7.73
CA GLU A 13 10.58 17.90 6.39
C GLU A 13 10.26 16.39 6.38
N GLN A 14 11.07 15.57 7.06
CA GLN A 14 10.81 14.15 7.21
C GLN A 14 9.53 13.86 8.00
N LEU A 15 9.18 14.68 8.98
CA LEU A 15 7.94 14.56 9.73
C LEU A 15 6.73 14.89 8.88
N GLU A 16 6.79 15.91 8.04
CA GLU A 16 5.75 16.30 7.08
C GLU A 16 5.52 15.20 6.03
N ASP A 17 6.61 14.65 5.44
CA ASP A 17 6.53 13.50 4.52
C ASP A 17 5.87 12.29 5.20
N ASN A 18 6.30 11.95 6.41
CA ASN A 18 5.71 10.87 7.19
C ASN A 18 4.22 11.10 7.45
N GLN A 19 3.80 12.32 7.77
CA GLN A 19 2.40 12.67 7.98
C GLN A 19 1.58 12.52 6.69
N SER A 20 2.12 12.98 5.55
CA SER A 20 1.48 12.84 4.24
C SER A 20 1.30 11.36 3.87
N ARG A 21 2.35 10.56 4.00
CA ARG A 21 2.30 9.12 3.76
C ARG A 21 1.31 8.40 4.69
N ASN A 22 1.27 8.79 5.96
CA ASN A 22 0.33 8.24 6.93
C ASN A 22 -1.12 8.55 6.55
N LYS A 23 -1.41 9.78 6.08
CA LYS A 23 -2.73 10.16 5.59
C LYS A 23 -3.16 9.29 4.41
N THR A 24 -2.31 9.17 3.39
CA THR A 24 -2.58 8.34 2.20
C THR A 24 -2.77 6.87 2.58
N ASN A 25 -1.95 6.35 3.50
CA ASN A 25 -2.07 4.96 3.96
C ASN A 25 -3.38 4.72 4.74
N ARG A 26 -3.84 5.66 5.54
CA ARG A 26 -5.13 5.55 6.25
C ARG A 26 -6.31 5.59 5.30
N GLU A 27 -6.27 6.42 4.27
CA GLU A 27 -7.27 6.42 3.20
C GLU A 27 -7.29 5.06 2.47
N LEU A 28 -6.11 4.48 2.20
CA LEU A 28 -6.00 3.13 1.63
C LEU A 28 -6.62 2.07 2.55
N ILE A 29 -6.34 2.11 3.85
CA ILE A 29 -6.93 1.20 4.85
C ILE A 29 -8.44 1.32 4.87
N HIS A 30 -8.97 2.54 4.92
CA HIS A 30 -10.41 2.79 4.93
C HIS A 30 -11.09 2.21 3.69
N ASN A 31 -10.61 2.60 2.50
CA ASN A 31 -11.15 2.14 1.22
C ASN A 31 -11.04 0.62 1.05
N THR A 32 -9.94 0.02 1.52
CA THR A 32 -9.74 -1.42 1.46
C THR A 32 -10.70 -2.17 2.39
N ASN A 33 -10.93 -1.65 3.60
CA ASN A 33 -11.87 -2.23 4.55
C ASN A 33 -13.33 -2.13 4.08
N GLU A 34 -13.71 -1.01 3.46
CA GLU A 34 -15.05 -0.87 2.85
C GLU A 34 -15.26 -1.88 1.72
N LYS A 35 -14.28 -2.00 0.80
CA LYS A 35 -14.33 -3.00 -0.27
C LYS A 35 -14.38 -4.43 0.28
N LEU A 36 -13.58 -4.72 1.30
CA LEU A 36 -13.56 -6.02 1.95
C LEU A 36 -14.91 -6.37 2.58
N SER A 37 -15.54 -5.43 3.27
CA SER A 37 -16.87 -5.59 3.87
C SER A 37 -17.93 -5.81 2.79
N ALA A 38 -17.96 -5.00 1.74
CA ALA A 38 -18.90 -5.14 0.63
C ALA A 38 -18.72 -6.49 -0.10
N THR A 39 -17.47 -6.89 -0.36
CA THR A 39 -17.17 -8.17 -1.02
C THR A 39 -17.57 -9.37 -0.15
N ARG A 40 -17.34 -9.30 1.17
CA ARG A 40 -17.80 -10.33 2.12
C ARG A 40 -19.32 -10.44 2.15
N SER A 41 -20.03 -9.32 2.22
CA SER A 41 -21.49 -9.33 2.21
C SER A 41 -22.06 -9.91 0.91
N LYS A 42 -21.44 -9.58 -0.24
CA LYS A 42 -21.81 -10.13 -1.54
C LYS A 42 -21.58 -11.63 -1.59
N MET A 43 -20.41 -12.10 -1.12
CA MET A 43 -20.06 -13.52 -1.05
C MET A 43 -21.04 -14.29 -0.14
N GLU A 44 -21.38 -13.73 1.02
CA GLU A 44 -22.29 -14.37 1.97
C GLU A 44 -23.72 -14.45 1.42
N ALA A 45 -24.20 -13.39 0.76
CA ALA A 45 -25.49 -13.41 0.09
C ALA A 45 -25.54 -14.49 -1.01
N LEU A 46 -24.51 -14.55 -1.86
CA LEU A 46 -24.42 -15.53 -2.93
C LEU A 46 -24.27 -16.97 -2.38
N ARG A 47 -23.49 -17.13 -1.31
CA ARG A 47 -23.34 -18.41 -0.60
C ARG A 47 -24.70 -18.89 -0.03
N ASN A 48 -25.44 -18.02 0.64
CA ASN A 48 -26.75 -18.35 1.19
C ASN A 48 -27.74 -18.79 0.10
N ILE A 49 -27.75 -18.10 -1.05
CA ILE A 49 -28.57 -18.48 -2.20
C ILE A 49 -28.15 -19.86 -2.73
N THR A 50 -26.85 -20.12 -2.82
CA THR A 50 -26.30 -21.39 -3.34
C THR A 50 -26.54 -22.55 -2.36
N GLU A 51 -26.29 -22.38 -1.06
CA GLU A 51 -26.48 -23.42 -0.03
C GLU A 51 -27.96 -23.78 0.19
N ARG A 52 -28.85 -22.80 0.00
CA ARG A 52 -30.30 -23.04 0.08
C ARG A 52 -30.91 -23.58 -1.20
N TYR A 53 -30.11 -23.72 -2.26
CA TYR A 53 -30.62 -24.08 -3.59
C TYR A 53 -31.76 -23.16 -4.06
N ASP A 54 -31.63 -21.84 -3.75
CA ASP A 54 -32.63 -20.87 -4.17
C ASP A 54 -32.57 -20.71 -5.70
N GLY A 55 -33.72 -20.80 -6.35
CA GLY A 55 -33.85 -20.88 -7.80
C GLY A 55 -33.92 -22.31 -8.36
N TYR A 56 -33.72 -23.34 -7.55
CA TYR A 56 -34.00 -24.72 -7.91
C TYR A 56 -35.46 -25.11 -7.59
N GLY A 57 -35.96 -26.15 -8.23
CA GLY A 57 -37.27 -26.68 -7.94
C GLY A 57 -37.39 -27.14 -6.47
N ASN A 58 -38.59 -27.02 -5.87
CA ASN A 58 -38.82 -27.38 -4.47
C ASN A 58 -38.39 -28.82 -4.14
N SER A 59 -38.65 -29.77 -5.05
CA SER A 59 -38.25 -31.17 -4.90
C SER A 59 -36.73 -31.34 -4.79
N ILE A 60 -35.97 -30.59 -5.59
CA ILE A 60 -34.51 -30.65 -5.59
C ILE A 60 -33.96 -30.11 -4.26
N ARG A 61 -34.46 -28.96 -3.82
CA ARG A 61 -34.08 -28.35 -2.54
C ARG A 61 -34.34 -29.33 -1.38
N ARG A 62 -35.51 -29.95 -1.33
CA ARG A 62 -35.84 -30.89 -0.28
C ARG A 62 -34.98 -32.15 -0.26
N VAL A 63 -34.55 -32.63 -1.41
CA VAL A 63 -33.58 -33.73 -1.48
C VAL A 63 -32.20 -33.29 -1.03
N MET A 64 -31.78 -32.08 -1.41
CA MET A 64 -30.47 -31.57 -1.00
C MET A 64 -30.39 -31.29 0.51
N GLU A 65 -31.49 -30.92 1.16
CA GLU A 65 -31.59 -30.83 2.63
C GLU A 65 -31.32 -32.20 3.32
N GLN A 66 -31.60 -33.32 2.64
CA GLN A 66 -31.32 -34.68 3.13
C GLN A 66 -29.86 -35.13 2.95
N LYS A 67 -29.02 -34.35 2.25
CA LYS A 67 -27.64 -34.74 1.94
C LYS A 67 -26.81 -35.04 3.19
N GLN A 68 -26.99 -34.31 4.29
CA GLN A 68 -26.27 -34.56 5.55
C GLN A 68 -26.58 -35.93 6.16
N HIS A 69 -27.81 -36.43 5.96
CA HIS A 69 -28.27 -37.75 6.47
C HIS A 69 -28.11 -38.87 5.45
N ASN A 70 -27.84 -38.55 4.19
CA ASN A 70 -27.70 -39.48 3.09
C ASN A 70 -26.45 -39.18 2.27
N PRO A 71 -25.26 -39.64 2.70
CA PRO A 71 -23.97 -39.29 2.05
C PRO A 71 -23.86 -39.72 0.58
N GLY A 72 -24.69 -40.68 0.14
CA GLY A 72 -24.79 -41.07 -1.28
C GLY A 72 -25.39 -39.98 -2.19
N ILE A 73 -25.95 -38.90 -1.64
CA ILE A 73 -26.33 -37.70 -2.44
C ILE A 73 -25.10 -36.84 -2.66
N ILE A 74 -24.61 -36.78 -3.90
CA ILE A 74 -23.37 -36.06 -4.24
C ILE A 74 -23.66 -34.57 -4.39
N GLY A 75 -24.68 -34.20 -5.17
CA GLY A 75 -25.04 -32.80 -5.44
C GLY A 75 -25.93 -32.69 -6.66
N VAL A 76 -26.10 -31.48 -7.17
CA VAL A 76 -26.71 -31.26 -8.50
C VAL A 76 -25.64 -31.15 -9.57
N VAL A 77 -26.01 -31.34 -10.83
CA VAL A 77 -25.07 -31.21 -11.98
C VAL A 77 -24.31 -29.87 -11.95
N ALA A 78 -24.99 -28.77 -11.62
CA ALA A 78 -24.39 -27.46 -11.49
C ALA A 78 -23.26 -27.36 -10.43
N ASP A 79 -23.32 -28.20 -9.38
CA ASP A 79 -22.27 -28.21 -8.34
C ASP A 79 -20.99 -28.93 -8.82
N ILE A 80 -21.12 -29.82 -9.81
CA ILE A 80 -20.10 -30.75 -10.28
C ILE A 80 -19.35 -30.18 -11.47
N VAL A 81 -20.06 -29.49 -12.40
CA VAL A 81 -19.52 -28.97 -13.62
C VAL A 81 -18.92 -27.58 -13.37
N THR A 82 -17.68 -27.38 -13.80
CA THR A 82 -17.02 -26.07 -13.84
C THR A 82 -16.74 -25.72 -15.30
N VAL A 83 -16.91 -24.44 -15.69
CA VAL A 83 -16.78 -24.00 -17.06
C VAL A 83 -16.14 -22.61 -17.11
N LYS A 84 -15.37 -22.33 -18.18
CA LYS A 84 -14.82 -20.99 -18.42
C LYS A 84 -15.94 -20.02 -18.72
N GLN A 85 -15.83 -18.76 -18.24
CA GLN A 85 -16.86 -17.72 -18.37
C GLN A 85 -17.42 -17.57 -19.79
N GLN A 86 -16.56 -17.62 -20.79
CA GLN A 86 -16.94 -17.48 -22.20
C GLN A 86 -17.86 -18.59 -22.72
N TYR A 87 -17.93 -19.74 -22.05
CA TYR A 87 -18.77 -20.88 -22.44
C TYR A 87 -19.94 -21.14 -21.48
N GLU A 88 -20.08 -20.33 -20.41
CA GLU A 88 -21.14 -20.55 -19.39
C GLU A 88 -22.52 -20.60 -20.01
N VAL A 89 -22.86 -19.62 -20.83
CA VAL A 89 -24.17 -19.51 -21.49
C VAL A 89 -24.42 -20.70 -22.42
N ALA A 90 -23.41 -21.08 -23.21
CA ALA A 90 -23.51 -22.24 -24.12
C ALA A 90 -23.72 -23.56 -23.35
N VAL A 91 -22.94 -23.79 -22.30
CA VAL A 91 -23.01 -25.04 -21.50
C VAL A 91 -24.30 -25.08 -20.68
N GLU A 92 -24.74 -23.97 -20.09
CA GLU A 92 -26.00 -23.88 -19.37
C GLU A 92 -27.19 -24.16 -20.29
N THR A 93 -27.20 -23.60 -21.50
CA THR A 93 -28.20 -23.88 -22.53
C THR A 93 -28.12 -25.32 -22.99
N ALA A 94 -26.92 -25.87 -23.20
CA ALA A 94 -26.71 -27.26 -23.56
C ALA A 94 -27.28 -28.25 -22.53
N LEU A 95 -27.02 -27.97 -21.25
CA LEU A 95 -27.57 -28.78 -20.15
C LEU A 95 -29.08 -28.59 -19.98
N GLY A 96 -29.59 -27.39 -20.21
CA GLY A 96 -30.99 -27.04 -20.00
C GLY A 96 -31.50 -27.49 -18.64
N GLY A 97 -32.62 -28.17 -18.58
CA GLY A 97 -33.20 -28.70 -17.33
C GLY A 97 -32.31 -29.71 -16.61
N SER A 98 -31.37 -30.36 -17.31
CA SER A 98 -30.46 -31.35 -16.70
C SER A 98 -29.44 -30.73 -15.72
N ILE A 99 -29.24 -29.43 -15.76
CA ILE A 99 -28.37 -28.70 -14.84
C ILE A 99 -28.80 -28.85 -13.38
N GLN A 100 -30.11 -29.09 -13.15
CA GLN A 100 -30.71 -29.25 -11.83
C GLN A 100 -30.84 -30.73 -11.41
N ASN A 101 -30.46 -31.71 -12.25
CA ASN A 101 -30.56 -33.10 -11.95
C ASN A 101 -29.64 -33.46 -10.76
N ILE A 102 -30.15 -34.33 -9.89
CA ILE A 102 -29.46 -34.75 -8.68
C ILE A 102 -28.55 -35.93 -9.00
N VAL A 103 -27.27 -35.78 -8.70
CA VAL A 103 -26.27 -36.84 -8.87
C VAL A 103 -26.19 -37.65 -7.58
N THR A 104 -26.30 -38.96 -7.69
CA THR A 104 -26.16 -39.91 -6.58
C THR A 104 -25.05 -40.91 -6.87
N GLU A 105 -24.45 -41.45 -5.81
CA GLU A 105 -23.43 -42.48 -5.92
C GLU A 105 -23.96 -43.73 -6.59
N ASP A 106 -25.17 -44.15 -6.19
CA ASP A 106 -25.80 -45.35 -6.67
C ASP A 106 -27.34 -45.20 -6.89
N ASP A 107 -27.91 -46.17 -7.57
CA ASP A 107 -29.34 -46.29 -7.84
C ASP A 107 -30.18 -46.57 -6.58
N ALA A 108 -29.59 -47.22 -5.56
CA ALA A 108 -30.26 -47.47 -4.29
C ALA A 108 -30.54 -46.16 -3.54
N THR A 109 -29.57 -45.22 -3.56
CA THR A 109 -29.76 -43.85 -3.00
C THR A 109 -30.81 -43.08 -3.79
N ALA A 110 -30.77 -43.15 -5.11
CA ALA A 110 -31.79 -42.51 -5.96
C ALA A 110 -33.19 -43.05 -5.64
N LYS A 111 -33.34 -44.37 -5.51
CA LYS A 111 -34.61 -45.03 -5.14
C LYS A 111 -35.14 -44.60 -3.77
N ARG A 112 -34.25 -44.48 -2.76
CA ARG A 112 -34.64 -43.96 -1.43
C ARG A 112 -35.18 -42.52 -1.54
N MET A 113 -34.50 -41.67 -2.28
CA MET A 113 -34.91 -40.26 -2.43
C MET A 113 -36.18 -40.11 -3.27
N ILE A 114 -36.40 -40.93 -4.28
CA ILE A 114 -37.67 -41.00 -5.02
C ILE A 114 -38.82 -41.39 -4.07
N SER A 115 -38.60 -42.39 -3.22
CA SER A 115 -39.59 -42.80 -2.21
C SER A 115 -39.87 -41.69 -1.20
N TYR A 116 -38.83 -40.98 -0.74
CA TYR A 116 -38.96 -39.83 0.14
C TYR A 116 -39.81 -38.72 -0.49
N LEU A 117 -39.52 -38.33 -1.75
CA LEU A 117 -40.29 -37.32 -2.48
C LEU A 117 -41.77 -37.73 -2.64
N LYS A 118 -42.01 -39.01 -2.95
CA LYS A 118 -43.37 -39.57 -3.12
C LYS A 118 -44.15 -39.56 -1.82
N SER A 119 -43.58 -40.07 -0.74
CA SER A 119 -44.23 -40.14 0.57
C SER A 119 -44.60 -38.79 1.14
N ASN A 120 -43.75 -37.77 0.89
CA ASN A 120 -43.94 -36.40 1.40
C ASN A 120 -44.64 -35.48 0.40
N LYS A 121 -45.08 -35.96 -0.77
CA LYS A 121 -45.74 -35.18 -1.84
C LYS A 121 -44.95 -33.92 -2.27
N LEU A 122 -43.63 -34.06 -2.36
CA LEU A 122 -42.69 -32.94 -2.60
C LEU A 122 -42.41 -32.66 -4.09
N GLY A 123 -43.14 -33.32 -5.00
CA GLY A 123 -42.97 -33.19 -6.43
C GLY A 123 -42.02 -34.23 -7.02
N ARG A 124 -41.42 -33.92 -8.16
CA ARG A 124 -40.55 -34.84 -8.93
C ARG A 124 -39.18 -34.26 -9.11
N ALA A 125 -38.14 -35.08 -9.08
CA ALA A 125 -36.77 -34.76 -9.44
C ALA A 125 -36.17 -35.88 -10.31
N THR A 126 -35.21 -35.54 -11.15
CA THR A 126 -34.45 -36.49 -11.95
C THR A 126 -33.16 -36.83 -11.21
N PHE A 127 -32.86 -38.10 -11.09
CA PHE A 127 -31.66 -38.61 -10.45
C PHE A 127 -30.70 -39.20 -11.50
N LEU A 128 -29.41 -39.01 -11.31
CA LEU A 128 -28.33 -39.50 -12.15
C LEU A 128 -27.39 -40.38 -11.31
N PRO A 129 -27.69 -41.69 -11.12
CA PRO A 129 -26.82 -42.58 -10.35
C PRO A 129 -25.54 -42.89 -11.13
N LEU A 130 -24.38 -42.66 -10.52
CA LEU A 130 -23.08 -42.83 -11.20
C LEU A 130 -22.80 -44.27 -11.61
N ASN A 131 -23.33 -45.25 -10.87
CA ASN A 131 -23.17 -46.68 -11.17
C ASN A 131 -23.96 -47.16 -12.39
N THR A 132 -24.98 -46.40 -12.84
CA THR A 132 -25.87 -46.81 -13.96
C THR A 132 -25.68 -45.90 -15.21
N ILE A 133 -25.04 -44.76 -15.05
CA ILE A 133 -24.79 -43.84 -16.18
C ILE A 133 -23.70 -44.42 -17.08
N THR A 134 -23.98 -44.42 -18.37
CA THR A 134 -23.03 -44.86 -19.42
C THR A 134 -22.71 -43.74 -20.38
N ASP A 135 -21.54 -43.80 -21.01
CA ASP A 135 -21.16 -42.92 -22.08
C ASP A 135 -22.07 -43.14 -23.29
N ARG A 136 -22.66 -42.07 -23.84
CA ARG A 136 -23.54 -42.11 -25.01
C ARG A 136 -22.81 -42.07 -26.35
N GLY A 137 -21.47 -42.16 -26.34
CA GLY A 137 -20.60 -42.10 -27.50
C GLY A 137 -20.22 -40.68 -27.92
N SER A 138 -19.24 -40.59 -28.80
CA SER A 138 -18.63 -39.32 -29.29
C SER A 138 -19.19 -38.88 -30.64
N ILE A 139 -19.00 -37.62 -30.94
CA ILE A 139 -19.29 -37.01 -32.26
C ILE A 139 -18.16 -37.37 -33.23
N ARG A 140 -18.49 -37.45 -34.50
CA ARG A 140 -17.52 -37.74 -35.55
C ARG A 140 -16.52 -36.58 -35.73
N ASN A 141 -15.26 -36.91 -35.88
CA ASN A 141 -14.15 -35.92 -36.00
C ASN A 141 -14.25 -35.01 -37.22
N ASP A 142 -14.98 -35.41 -38.30
CA ASP A 142 -15.17 -34.58 -39.47
C ASP A 142 -16.02 -33.33 -39.15
N VAL A 143 -17.02 -33.46 -38.32
CA VAL A 143 -17.90 -32.36 -37.88
C VAL A 143 -17.11 -31.32 -37.04
N LEU A 144 -16.17 -31.78 -36.25
CA LEU A 144 -15.38 -30.90 -35.39
C LEU A 144 -14.40 -29.97 -36.17
N LYS A 145 -14.18 -30.26 -37.46
CA LYS A 145 -13.34 -29.48 -38.34
C LYS A 145 -14.11 -28.44 -39.14
N GLU A 146 -15.43 -28.38 -38.98
CA GLU A 146 -16.25 -27.43 -39.71
C GLU A 146 -16.07 -26.00 -39.21
N LYS A 147 -16.30 -25.03 -40.13
CA LYS A 147 -16.12 -23.62 -39.83
C LYS A 147 -17.01 -23.18 -38.67
N GLY A 148 -16.47 -22.50 -37.68
CA GLY A 148 -17.18 -21.95 -36.53
C GLY A 148 -17.38 -22.96 -35.39
N VAL A 149 -17.04 -24.24 -35.58
CA VAL A 149 -17.10 -25.23 -34.51
C VAL A 149 -15.96 -24.99 -33.51
N ILE A 150 -16.31 -24.85 -32.24
CA ILE A 150 -15.36 -24.63 -31.14
C ILE A 150 -14.95 -25.98 -30.54
N GLY A 151 -15.91 -26.90 -30.36
CA GLY A 151 -15.67 -28.22 -29.82
C GLY A 151 -16.90 -28.91 -29.28
N VAL A 152 -16.72 -30.08 -28.69
CA VAL A 152 -17.78 -30.78 -27.99
C VAL A 152 -17.99 -30.13 -26.62
N ALA A 153 -19.23 -29.94 -26.20
CA ALA A 153 -19.54 -29.29 -24.94
C ALA A 153 -18.92 -30.01 -23.71
N SER A 154 -18.73 -31.34 -23.78
CA SER A 154 -18.05 -32.10 -22.74
C SER A 154 -16.57 -31.78 -22.58
N ASP A 155 -15.91 -31.30 -23.62
CA ASP A 155 -14.49 -30.97 -23.63
C ASP A 155 -14.22 -29.53 -23.21
N LEU A 156 -15.28 -28.72 -23.09
CA LEU A 156 -15.23 -27.32 -22.66
C LEU A 156 -15.54 -27.15 -21.18
N VAL A 157 -15.83 -28.23 -20.48
CA VAL A 157 -16.10 -28.25 -19.04
C VAL A 157 -14.98 -28.95 -18.30
N ASP A 158 -14.72 -28.50 -17.09
CA ASP A 158 -13.82 -29.13 -16.14
C ASP A 158 -14.62 -29.83 -15.06
N VAL A 159 -14.32 -31.12 -14.84
CA VAL A 159 -14.96 -31.97 -13.84
C VAL A 159 -13.92 -32.90 -13.19
N ASP A 160 -14.15 -33.28 -11.93
CA ASP A 160 -13.36 -34.31 -11.29
C ASP A 160 -13.38 -35.59 -12.16
N PRO A 161 -12.26 -36.32 -12.36
CA PRO A 161 -12.20 -37.54 -13.18
C PRO A 161 -13.31 -38.58 -12.92
N LYS A 162 -13.77 -38.70 -11.69
CA LYS A 162 -14.89 -39.60 -11.32
C LYS A 162 -16.23 -39.23 -11.99
N PHE A 163 -16.40 -37.98 -12.44
CA PHE A 163 -17.60 -37.47 -13.11
C PHE A 163 -17.46 -37.37 -14.64
N SER A 164 -16.33 -37.82 -15.18
CA SER A 164 -16.05 -37.68 -16.63
C SER A 164 -17.11 -38.41 -17.49
N ILE A 165 -17.59 -39.58 -17.03
CA ILE A 165 -18.65 -40.34 -17.71
C ILE A 165 -19.96 -39.54 -17.68
N LEU A 166 -20.28 -38.90 -16.54
CA LEU A 166 -21.47 -38.06 -16.38
C LEU A 166 -21.43 -36.87 -17.36
N ALA A 167 -20.29 -36.16 -17.41
CA ALA A 167 -20.11 -35.02 -18.33
C ALA A 167 -20.28 -35.45 -19.79
N ARG A 168 -19.69 -36.58 -20.20
CA ARG A 168 -19.87 -37.14 -21.55
C ARG A 168 -21.30 -37.60 -21.81
N ASN A 169 -21.96 -38.19 -20.84
CA ASN A 169 -23.36 -38.57 -20.98
C ASN A 169 -24.27 -37.37 -21.27
N LEU A 170 -24.08 -36.26 -20.55
CA LEU A 170 -24.90 -35.06 -20.65
C LEU A 170 -24.51 -34.16 -21.85
N LEU A 171 -23.22 -34.00 -22.12
CA LEU A 171 -22.67 -32.98 -23.02
C LEU A 171 -21.91 -33.54 -24.24
N GLY A 172 -21.58 -34.85 -24.25
CA GLY A 172 -20.73 -35.48 -25.26
C GLY A 172 -21.35 -35.55 -26.68
N ARG A 173 -22.62 -35.21 -26.83
CA ARG A 173 -23.33 -35.16 -28.12
C ARG A 173 -23.79 -33.74 -28.52
N ILE A 174 -23.27 -32.71 -27.86
CA ILE A 174 -23.60 -31.32 -28.11
C ILE A 174 -22.38 -30.62 -28.60
N ILE A 175 -22.49 -29.91 -29.73
CA ILE A 175 -21.39 -29.15 -30.32
C ILE A 175 -21.59 -27.68 -29.97
N VAL A 176 -20.52 -27.03 -29.50
CA VAL A 176 -20.50 -25.57 -29.32
C VAL A 176 -19.95 -24.90 -30.57
N VAL A 177 -20.65 -23.88 -31.03
CA VAL A 177 -20.37 -23.13 -32.26
C VAL A 177 -20.28 -21.63 -31.93
N ASP A 178 -19.53 -20.89 -32.70
CA ASP A 178 -19.29 -19.44 -32.46
C ASP A 178 -20.54 -18.57 -32.62
N ASN A 179 -21.36 -18.83 -33.66
CA ASN A 179 -22.56 -18.05 -33.99
C ASN A 179 -23.66 -18.88 -34.69
N ILE A 180 -24.84 -18.30 -34.77
CA ILE A 180 -26.02 -18.97 -35.29
C ILE A 180 -25.89 -19.31 -36.79
N ASP A 181 -25.23 -18.47 -37.61
CA ASP A 181 -25.08 -18.70 -39.05
C ASP A 181 -24.22 -19.92 -39.33
N ASN A 182 -23.08 -20.04 -38.62
CA ASN A 182 -22.23 -21.22 -38.70
C ASN A 182 -22.94 -22.47 -38.13
N ALA A 183 -23.69 -22.32 -37.03
CA ALA A 183 -24.48 -23.42 -36.50
C ALA A 183 -25.52 -23.95 -37.49
N LEU A 184 -26.24 -23.08 -38.18
CA LEU A 184 -27.19 -23.45 -39.22
C LEU A 184 -26.51 -24.15 -40.40
N ALA A 185 -25.34 -23.66 -40.83
CA ALA A 185 -24.56 -24.27 -41.91
C ALA A 185 -24.13 -25.71 -41.52
N VAL A 186 -23.59 -25.89 -40.32
CA VAL A 186 -23.21 -27.21 -39.77
C VAL A 186 -24.42 -28.14 -39.64
N ALA A 187 -25.56 -27.65 -39.16
CA ALA A 187 -26.79 -28.44 -39.05
C ALA A 187 -27.27 -28.95 -40.37
N ARG A 188 -27.33 -28.08 -41.42
CA ARG A 188 -27.80 -28.46 -42.77
C ARG A 188 -26.89 -29.53 -43.39
N LYS A 189 -25.56 -29.33 -43.30
CA LYS A 189 -24.56 -30.25 -43.84
C LYS A 189 -24.64 -31.66 -43.22
N ASN A 190 -25.10 -31.74 -41.96
CA ASN A 190 -25.23 -32.98 -41.21
C ASN A 190 -26.66 -33.45 -41.09
N ASN A 191 -27.54 -33.13 -42.10
CA ASN A 191 -28.94 -33.57 -42.18
C ASN A 191 -29.75 -33.28 -40.89
N GLN A 192 -29.45 -32.17 -40.23
CA GLN A 192 -30.10 -31.71 -38.98
C GLN A 192 -30.15 -32.82 -37.88
N SER A 193 -29.15 -33.69 -37.83
CA SER A 193 -29.06 -34.77 -36.88
C SER A 193 -28.30 -34.38 -35.58
N LEU A 194 -27.65 -33.22 -35.61
CA LEU A 194 -26.80 -32.77 -34.51
C LEU A 194 -27.53 -31.81 -33.58
N ARG A 195 -27.15 -31.84 -32.33
CA ARG A 195 -27.50 -30.80 -31.36
C ARG A 195 -26.38 -29.79 -31.25
N LEU A 196 -26.67 -28.55 -31.57
CA LEU A 196 -25.69 -27.44 -31.65
C LEU A 196 -26.13 -26.34 -30.72
N VAL A 197 -25.16 -25.71 -30.06
CA VAL A 197 -25.39 -24.54 -29.22
C VAL A 197 -24.37 -23.46 -29.57
N THR A 198 -24.78 -22.21 -29.68
CA THR A 198 -23.88 -21.09 -29.90
C THR A 198 -23.33 -20.56 -28.57
N ILE A 199 -22.24 -19.77 -28.63
CA ILE A 199 -21.70 -19.08 -27.42
C ILE A 199 -22.76 -18.18 -26.79
N GLU A 200 -23.62 -17.57 -27.62
CA GLU A 200 -24.69 -16.66 -27.16
C GLU A 200 -25.91 -17.41 -26.59
N GLY A 201 -25.94 -18.74 -26.73
CA GLY A 201 -26.98 -19.58 -26.12
C GLY A 201 -28.15 -19.90 -27.03
N GLU A 202 -28.00 -19.73 -28.38
CA GLU A 202 -29.00 -20.29 -29.28
C GLU A 202 -28.78 -21.80 -29.41
N LEU A 203 -29.89 -22.55 -29.44
CA LEU A 203 -29.88 -23.99 -29.48
C LEU A 203 -30.58 -24.50 -30.77
N ILE A 204 -29.89 -25.36 -31.50
CA ILE A 204 -30.44 -26.10 -32.62
C ILE A 204 -30.58 -27.58 -32.22
N ASN A 205 -31.79 -28.09 -32.20
CA ASN A 205 -32.00 -29.48 -31.85
C ASN A 205 -32.05 -30.36 -33.15
N PRO A 206 -31.80 -31.67 -32.99
CA PRO A 206 -32.06 -32.62 -34.05
C PRO A 206 -33.50 -32.50 -34.57
N GLY A 207 -33.65 -32.48 -35.90
CA GLY A 207 -34.97 -32.23 -36.52
C GLY A 207 -35.21 -30.76 -36.84
N GLY A 208 -34.25 -29.84 -36.53
CA GLY A 208 -34.23 -28.45 -37.00
C GLY A 208 -34.99 -27.42 -36.17
N SER A 209 -35.48 -27.79 -34.99
CA SER A 209 -36.08 -26.78 -34.11
C SER A 209 -35.02 -25.85 -33.52
N LEU A 210 -35.34 -24.55 -33.50
CA LEU A 210 -34.47 -23.46 -33.02
C LEU A 210 -35.01 -22.89 -31.72
N THR A 211 -34.16 -22.71 -30.77
CA THR A 211 -34.46 -21.99 -29.51
C THR A 211 -33.43 -20.88 -29.37
N GLY A 212 -33.87 -19.65 -29.22
CA GLY A 212 -32.99 -18.48 -29.06
C GLY A 212 -33.76 -17.31 -28.48
N GLY A 213 -33.10 -16.22 -28.29
CA GLY A 213 -33.61 -15.00 -27.68
C GLY A 213 -32.72 -14.49 -26.58
N ALA A 214 -33.05 -13.37 -25.94
CA ALA A 214 -32.24 -12.81 -24.88
C ALA A 214 -32.11 -13.78 -23.71
N PHE A 215 -30.89 -14.21 -23.43
CA PHE A 215 -30.61 -15.06 -22.27
C PHE A 215 -30.85 -14.25 -21.00
N ARG A 216 -31.87 -14.63 -20.23
CA ARG A 216 -32.09 -14.01 -18.92
C ARG A 216 -31.13 -14.62 -17.90
N ASN A 217 -30.17 -13.82 -17.41
CA ASN A 217 -29.18 -14.18 -16.38
C ASN A 217 -29.80 -14.58 -15.02
N SER A 218 -31.11 -14.71 -14.91
CA SER A 218 -31.80 -15.01 -13.64
C SER A 218 -31.52 -16.39 -13.05
N SER A 219 -30.90 -17.28 -13.82
CA SER A 219 -30.60 -18.65 -13.39
C SER A 219 -29.17 -19.10 -13.65
N ASN A 220 -28.20 -18.18 -13.83
CA ASN A 220 -26.80 -18.53 -14.07
C ASN A 220 -26.24 -19.42 -12.95
N LEU A 221 -26.61 -20.69 -12.96
CA LEU A 221 -26.28 -21.66 -11.92
C LEU A 221 -24.79 -22.04 -11.96
N LEU A 222 -24.22 -22.13 -13.16
CA LEU A 222 -22.79 -22.42 -13.36
C LEU A 222 -21.92 -21.22 -12.95
N GLY A 223 -22.32 -20.01 -13.30
CA GLY A 223 -21.60 -18.80 -12.95
C GLY A 223 -21.57 -18.50 -11.45
N ARG A 224 -22.56 -18.97 -10.70
CA ARG A 224 -22.59 -18.76 -9.22
C ARG A 224 -21.38 -19.35 -8.51
N LYS A 225 -20.96 -20.55 -8.89
CA LYS A 225 -19.80 -21.23 -8.30
C LYS A 225 -18.51 -20.45 -8.61
N ARG A 226 -18.33 -20.08 -9.87
CA ARG A 226 -17.19 -19.25 -10.31
C ARG A 226 -17.16 -17.91 -9.58
N GLU A 227 -18.30 -17.22 -9.50
CA GLU A 227 -18.41 -15.92 -8.81
C GLU A 227 -18.07 -16.04 -7.32
N LEU A 228 -18.46 -17.14 -6.66
CA LEU A 228 -18.08 -17.43 -5.28
C LEU A 228 -16.54 -17.59 -5.14
N ASP A 229 -15.91 -18.30 -6.07
CA ASP A 229 -14.47 -18.53 -6.01
C ASP A 229 -13.69 -17.24 -6.33
N GLU A 230 -14.13 -16.45 -7.31
CA GLU A 230 -13.59 -15.11 -7.59
C GLU A 230 -13.72 -14.17 -6.38
N LEU A 231 -14.89 -14.18 -5.71
CA LEU A 231 -15.08 -13.37 -4.51
C LEU A 231 -14.17 -13.81 -3.35
N LYS A 232 -13.90 -15.11 -3.20
CA LYS A 232 -12.93 -15.63 -2.21
C LYS A 232 -11.51 -15.12 -2.51
N GLU A 233 -11.07 -15.21 -3.76
CA GLU A 233 -9.75 -14.70 -4.17
C GLU A 233 -9.63 -13.19 -3.94
N GLN A 234 -10.68 -12.43 -4.29
CA GLN A 234 -10.72 -10.99 -4.02
C GLN A 234 -10.61 -10.68 -2.53
N ILE A 235 -11.32 -11.44 -1.68
CA ILE A 235 -11.26 -11.28 -0.23
C ILE A 235 -9.84 -11.54 0.28
N GLU A 236 -9.17 -12.59 -0.16
CA GLU A 236 -7.79 -12.90 0.26
C GLU A 236 -6.80 -11.82 -0.22
N HIS A 237 -6.95 -11.33 -1.44
CA HIS A 237 -6.15 -10.21 -1.95
C HIS A 237 -6.36 -8.93 -1.11
N LEU A 238 -7.63 -8.58 -0.83
CA LEU A 238 -7.97 -7.39 -0.02
C LEU A 238 -7.47 -7.52 1.42
N LYS A 239 -7.57 -8.71 2.05
CA LYS A 239 -6.98 -8.99 3.37
C LYS A 239 -5.47 -8.78 3.36
N GLY A 240 -4.77 -9.32 2.36
CA GLY A 240 -3.34 -9.14 2.22
C GLY A 240 -2.94 -7.67 2.08
N THR A 241 -3.73 -6.89 1.35
CA THR A 241 -3.52 -5.44 1.21
C THR A 241 -3.77 -4.70 2.53
N ALA A 242 -4.87 -5.01 3.22
CA ALA A 242 -5.20 -4.41 4.52
C ALA A 242 -4.12 -4.71 5.58
N THR A 243 -3.61 -5.94 5.62
CA THR A 243 -2.54 -6.33 6.55
C THR A 243 -1.24 -5.58 6.28
N ARG A 244 -0.84 -5.42 5.01
CA ARG A 244 0.35 -4.64 4.64
C ARG A 244 0.20 -3.16 4.99
N ALA A 245 -0.97 -2.59 4.70
CA ALA A 245 -1.27 -1.21 5.02
C ALA A 245 -1.32 -0.95 6.55
N ALA A 246 -1.87 -1.88 7.33
CA ALA A 246 -1.86 -1.81 8.80
C ALA A 246 -0.43 -1.87 9.37
N LYS A 247 0.42 -2.73 8.82
CA LYS A 247 1.83 -2.79 9.22
C LYS A 247 2.56 -1.49 8.91
N LEU A 248 2.34 -0.91 7.74
CA LEU A 248 2.91 0.38 7.36
C LEU A 248 2.41 1.51 8.26
N ASP A 249 1.13 1.51 8.70
CA ASP A 249 0.60 2.51 9.63
C ASP A 249 1.36 2.48 10.97
N GLU A 250 1.67 1.29 11.50
CA GLU A 250 2.43 1.15 12.74
C GLU A 250 3.90 1.56 12.58
N GLU A 251 4.53 1.22 11.45
CA GLU A 251 5.89 1.67 11.13
C GLU A 251 5.97 3.20 11.01
N LEU A 252 5.01 3.83 10.31
CA LEU A 252 4.92 5.28 10.18
C LEU A 252 4.66 5.97 11.52
N LYS A 253 3.84 5.38 12.38
CA LYS A 253 3.56 5.88 13.72
C LYS A 253 4.82 5.86 14.59
N THR A 254 5.55 4.75 14.60
CA THR A 254 6.80 4.61 15.34
C THR A 254 7.86 5.60 14.84
N SER A 255 8.02 5.71 13.51
CA SER A 255 8.94 6.67 12.90
C SER A 255 8.58 8.12 13.24
N ARG A 256 7.29 8.46 13.24
CA ARG A 256 6.81 9.78 13.62
C ARG A 256 7.14 10.14 15.07
N GLU A 257 7.00 9.19 15.96
CA GLU A 257 7.34 9.38 17.38
C GLU A 257 8.84 9.63 17.56
N GLN A 258 9.68 8.85 16.89
CA GLN A 258 11.13 9.05 16.90
C GLN A 258 11.53 10.43 16.34
N LEU A 259 10.94 10.83 15.21
CA LEU A 259 11.21 12.14 14.62
C LEU A 259 10.82 13.30 15.55
N ARG A 260 9.72 13.19 16.27
CA ARG A 260 9.31 14.18 17.28
C ARG A 260 10.33 14.27 18.43
N GLN A 261 10.73 13.14 18.99
CA GLN A 261 11.73 13.10 20.05
C GLN A 261 13.07 13.71 19.59
N ASP A 262 13.50 13.40 18.38
CA ASP A 262 14.71 13.99 17.79
C ASP A 262 14.58 15.53 17.65
N ILE A 263 13.44 16.01 17.15
CA ILE A 263 13.17 17.45 17.03
C ILE A 263 13.22 18.15 18.38
N ASP A 264 12.57 17.58 19.40
CA ASP A 264 12.56 18.15 20.76
C ASP A 264 13.97 18.19 21.37
N LYS A 265 14.74 17.13 21.16
CA LYS A 265 16.15 17.07 21.59
C LYS A 265 16.99 18.16 20.90
N TYR A 266 16.93 18.27 19.58
CA TYR A 266 17.68 19.29 18.84
C TYR A 266 17.25 20.72 19.20
N ASN A 267 15.96 20.95 19.42
CA ASN A 267 15.46 22.24 19.89
C ASN A 267 16.03 22.60 21.28
N SER A 268 16.09 21.65 22.20
CA SER A 268 16.70 21.84 23.53
C SER A 268 18.19 22.15 23.43
N GLU A 269 18.93 21.41 22.59
CA GLU A 269 20.35 21.67 22.36
C GLU A 269 20.59 23.04 21.70
N LEU A 270 19.76 23.42 20.75
CA LEU A 270 19.80 24.74 20.11
C LEU A 270 19.55 25.85 21.11
N GLN A 271 18.58 25.71 21.99
CA GLN A 271 18.28 26.69 23.03
C GLN A 271 19.46 26.86 24.01
N LYS A 272 20.09 25.77 24.44
CA LYS A 272 21.31 25.80 25.26
C LYS A 272 22.46 26.50 24.55
N ALA A 273 22.65 26.23 23.25
CA ALA A 273 23.69 26.89 22.45
C ALA A 273 23.42 28.39 22.28
N TYR A 274 22.18 28.82 22.13
CA TYR A 274 21.80 30.23 22.11
C TYR A 274 22.08 30.94 23.42
N LEU A 275 21.74 30.36 24.57
CA LEU A 275 22.05 30.91 25.87
C LEU A 275 23.56 31.07 26.08
N MET A 276 24.33 30.02 25.75
CA MET A 276 25.80 30.08 25.84
C MET A 276 26.41 31.13 24.93
N LYS A 277 25.91 31.25 23.69
CA LYS A 277 26.33 32.31 22.78
C LYS A 277 26.08 33.69 23.36
N ASN A 278 24.90 33.95 23.93
CA ASN A 278 24.56 35.23 24.54
C ASN A 278 25.48 35.56 25.71
N THR A 279 25.71 34.60 26.62
CA THR A 279 26.61 34.77 27.75
C THR A 279 28.02 35.08 27.30
N LEU A 280 28.56 34.36 26.32
CA LEU A 280 29.88 34.61 25.75
C LEU A 280 29.96 35.98 25.08
N THR A 281 28.90 36.39 24.37
CA THR A 281 28.85 37.73 23.74
C THR A 281 28.86 38.85 24.77
N MET A 282 28.11 38.71 25.86
CA MET A 282 28.12 39.66 26.99
C MET A 282 29.50 39.73 27.63
N SER A 283 30.11 38.58 27.92
CA SER A 283 31.48 38.55 28.50
C SER A 283 32.52 39.16 27.55
N LEU A 284 32.42 38.90 26.25
CA LEU A 284 33.30 39.53 25.25
C LEU A 284 33.16 41.05 25.22
N ASN A 285 31.94 41.57 25.32
CA ASN A 285 31.70 43.01 25.35
C ASN A 285 32.27 43.64 26.61
N GLN A 286 32.09 42.99 27.78
CA GLN A 286 32.72 43.47 29.05
C GLN A 286 34.25 43.51 28.96
N VAL A 287 34.86 42.45 28.37
CA VAL A 287 36.32 42.44 28.18
C VAL A 287 36.78 43.54 27.22
N LYS A 288 36.05 43.80 26.15
CA LYS A 288 36.35 44.90 25.21
C LYS A 288 36.26 46.27 25.88
N GLU A 289 35.23 46.50 26.71
CA GLU A 289 35.10 47.75 27.50
C GLU A 289 36.26 47.94 28.43
N LYS A 290 36.61 46.91 29.19
CA LYS A 290 37.79 46.99 30.11
C LYS A 290 39.11 47.22 29.35
N LEU A 291 39.26 46.60 28.18
CA LEU A 291 40.44 46.84 27.33
C LEU A 291 40.52 48.30 26.87
N ALA A 292 39.38 48.84 26.39
CA ALA A 292 39.34 50.25 25.97
C ALA A 292 39.59 51.26 27.13
N GLU A 293 39.11 50.95 28.34
CA GLU A 293 39.43 51.71 29.54
C GLU A 293 40.94 51.66 29.88
N SER A 294 41.53 50.44 29.85
CA SER A 294 42.96 50.25 30.08
C SER A 294 43.83 50.99 29.05
N GLU A 295 43.45 50.95 27.76
CA GLU A 295 44.13 51.67 26.71
C GLU A 295 44.13 53.22 26.94
N LYS A 296 42.94 53.75 27.35
CA LYS A 296 42.81 55.17 27.71
C LYS A 296 43.68 55.52 28.91
N MET A 297 43.71 54.67 29.93
CA MET A 297 44.53 54.90 31.13
C MET A 297 46.03 54.84 30.79
N THR A 298 46.45 53.93 29.93
CA THR A 298 47.81 53.78 29.43
C THR A 298 48.23 55.06 28.69
N ALA A 299 47.39 55.55 27.78
CA ALA A 299 47.64 56.79 27.02
C ALA A 299 47.76 58.05 27.95
N SER A 300 46.91 58.09 29.01
CA SER A 300 47.04 59.19 30.03
C SER A 300 48.35 59.12 30.78
N ILE A 301 48.73 57.88 31.22
CA ILE A 301 50.03 57.72 31.91
C ILE A 301 51.23 58.08 31.00
N GLU A 302 51.18 57.63 29.73
CA GLU A 302 52.24 58.00 28.77
C GLU A 302 52.39 59.54 28.59
N LYS A 303 51.23 60.23 28.54
CA LYS A 303 51.23 61.71 28.47
C LYS A 303 51.83 62.33 29.74
N GLU A 304 51.41 61.88 30.96
CA GLU A 304 51.97 62.36 32.19
C GLU A 304 53.48 62.07 32.32
N MET A 305 53.93 60.88 31.87
CA MET A 305 55.36 60.53 31.82
C MET A 305 56.11 61.48 30.87
N SER A 306 55.56 61.84 29.71
CA SER A 306 56.15 62.74 28.79
C SER A 306 56.28 64.17 29.37
N GLU A 307 55.23 64.66 30.07
CA GLU A 307 55.21 65.91 30.78
C GLU A 307 56.27 65.97 31.89
N LEU A 308 56.34 64.91 32.72
CA LEU A 308 57.35 64.78 33.77
C LEU A 308 58.78 64.73 33.22
N ASN A 309 58.99 63.98 32.12
CA ASN A 309 60.29 63.93 31.47
C ASN A 309 60.75 65.37 30.96
N ASN A 310 59.79 66.15 30.40
CA ASN A 310 60.05 67.50 29.98
C ASN A 310 60.43 68.41 31.19
N GLN A 311 59.69 68.30 32.31
CA GLN A 311 60.01 69.02 33.53
C GLN A 311 61.39 68.64 34.09
N ILE A 312 61.71 67.29 34.10
CA ILE A 312 63.06 66.84 34.50
C ILE A 312 64.13 67.44 33.61
N ALA A 313 63.89 67.50 32.28
CA ALA A 313 64.85 68.15 31.33
C ALA A 313 65.05 69.65 31.63
N GLU A 314 63.91 70.36 31.91
CA GLU A 314 64.01 71.78 32.29
C GLU A 314 64.77 72.00 33.61
N ILE A 315 64.44 71.16 34.65
CA ILE A 315 65.16 71.24 35.93
C ILE A 315 66.63 70.92 35.74
N ASN A 316 66.97 69.91 34.95
CA ASN A 316 68.40 69.61 34.68
C ASN A 316 69.09 70.78 33.90
N ASN A 317 68.41 71.39 32.95
CA ASN A 317 68.96 72.59 32.22
C ASN A 317 69.14 73.73 33.20
N ASN A 318 68.18 74.04 34.08
CA ASN A 318 68.25 75.04 35.08
C ASN A 318 69.41 74.79 36.10
N LYS A 319 69.52 73.51 36.54
CA LYS A 319 70.61 73.06 37.42
C LYS A 319 71.99 73.27 36.77
N ASN A 320 72.13 72.92 35.49
CA ASN A 320 73.38 73.12 34.74
C ASN A 320 73.70 74.63 34.58
N SER A 321 72.66 75.41 34.27
CA SER A 321 72.78 76.89 34.16
C SER A 321 73.17 77.51 35.49
N LEU A 322 72.57 77.08 36.60
CA LEU A 322 72.94 77.49 37.96
C LEU A 322 74.40 77.11 38.33
N ALA A 323 74.79 75.88 37.95
CA ALA A 323 76.16 75.40 38.18
C ALA A 323 77.17 76.20 37.39
N ASP A 324 76.86 76.53 36.14
CA ASP A 324 77.72 77.42 35.32
C ASP A 324 77.75 78.84 35.84
N ASN A 325 76.64 79.41 36.29
CA ASN A 325 76.57 80.68 36.95
C ASN A 325 77.36 80.72 38.25
N ASN A 326 77.24 79.65 39.11
CA ASN A 326 78.07 79.57 40.31
C ASN A 326 79.57 79.51 39.97
N LYS A 327 79.97 78.73 38.97
CA LYS A 327 81.41 78.77 38.52
C LYS A 327 81.86 80.14 38.07
N LYS A 328 81.04 80.88 37.33
CA LYS A 328 81.31 82.22 36.94
C LYS A 328 81.45 83.14 38.14
N HIS A 329 80.53 83.05 39.11
CA HIS A 329 80.58 83.79 40.36
C HIS A 329 81.83 83.47 41.19
N GLU A 330 82.14 82.14 41.23
CA GLU A 330 83.39 81.72 41.93
C GLU A 330 84.64 82.24 41.24
N ALA A 331 84.69 82.23 39.94
CA ALA A 331 85.79 82.83 39.14
C ALA A 331 85.88 84.31 39.38
N MET A 332 84.74 85.06 39.36
CA MET A 332 84.70 86.48 39.66
C MET A 332 85.12 86.79 41.09
N ARG A 333 84.75 85.97 42.07
CA ARG A 333 85.15 86.05 43.46
C ARG A 333 86.66 85.90 43.56
N LEU A 334 87.27 84.88 42.95
CA LEU A 334 88.73 84.68 42.94
C LEU A 334 89.47 85.83 42.25
N GLU A 335 88.90 86.34 41.18
CA GLU A 335 89.46 87.47 40.49
C GLU A 335 89.39 88.77 41.36
N ALA A 336 88.29 88.99 42.04
CA ALA A 336 88.14 90.12 43.01
C ALA A 336 89.06 89.91 44.22
N GLU A 337 89.18 88.70 44.73
CA GLU A 337 90.12 88.39 45.79
C GLU A 337 91.58 88.64 45.34
N ALA A 338 91.95 88.23 44.15
CA ALA A 338 93.25 88.49 43.57
C ALA A 338 93.52 90.03 43.38
N ARG A 339 92.48 90.79 42.94
CA ARG A 339 92.61 92.29 42.86
C ARG A 339 92.74 92.92 44.21
N VAL A 340 92.06 92.46 45.25
CA VAL A 340 92.24 92.99 46.61
C VAL A 340 93.63 92.67 47.13
N CYS A 341 94.13 91.40 46.89
CA CYS A 341 95.51 91.09 47.29
C CYS A 341 96.55 92.03 46.56
N LEU A 342 96.32 92.29 45.27
CA LEU A 342 97.21 93.19 44.53
C LEU A 342 97.16 94.64 45.03
N LEU A 343 96.04 95.15 45.49
CA LEU A 343 95.89 96.46 46.07
C LEU A 343 96.55 96.53 47.52
N TYR A 344 96.63 95.45 48.27
CA TYR A 344 97.25 95.39 49.59
C TYR A 344 98.77 95.21 49.56
N THR A 345 99.31 94.77 48.43
CA THR A 345 100.75 94.48 48.28
C THR A 345 101.51 95.52 47.46
N SER A 346 100.85 96.64 47.02
CA SER A 346 101.57 97.75 46.40
C SER A 346 102.27 98.64 47.49
N PRO A 347 103.50 98.58 47.49
CA PRO A 347 104.21 99.46 48.44
C PRO A 347 104.06 101.01 48.07
N SER A 348 103.72 101.68 49.07
CA SER A 348 103.71 103.19 49.04
C SER A 348 105.00 103.78 48.60
#